data_a789640892a39aaf56327bc3833d0ce9
#
_entry.id   a789640892a39aaf56327bc3833d0ce9
#
_cell.length_a   1.000
_cell.length_b   1.000
_cell.length_c   1.000
_cell.angle_alpha   90.00
_cell.angle_beta   90.00
_cell.angle_gamma   90.00
#
_symmetry.space_group_name_H-M   'P 1'
#
loop_
_entity.id
_entity.type
_entity.pdbx_description
1 polymer ?
#
loop_
_entity_poly.entity_id
_entity_poly.type
_entity_poly.pdbx_seq_one_letter_code
_entity_poly.pdbx_strand_id
1 'polypeptide(L)'
;GYSSNPEQTGQQLLTRGDIAGRVKEYRDTRVNDLRLMALLGYERLAFGSIADCIQLLYMETPTLQRLEAMDLFMISEIKKPKDGAMEIKFFDRIKALEKLSEAQEDTHEKSLPFYRALERSADMLSNSGVDNDAE
;
A
#
# COMPACT_ATOMS: atom_id res chain seq x y z
N GLY A 1 -39.95 -4.77 -32.51
CA GLY A 1 -38.71 -4.43 -32.69
C GLY A 1 -37.67 -4.61 -31.60
N TYR A 2 -37.08 -5.77 -31.47
CA TYR A 2 -35.92 -5.98 -30.66
C TYR A 2 -34.64 -5.80 -31.47
N SER A 3 -34.28 -4.59 -31.81
CA SER A 3 -32.99 -4.31 -32.41
C SER A 3 -32.12 -3.45 -31.54
N SER A 4 -31.96 -3.82 -30.32
CA SER A 4 -30.88 -3.26 -29.50
C SER A 4 -29.61 -4.03 -29.78
N ASN A 5 -28.75 -3.47 -30.59
CA ASN A 5 -27.38 -3.93 -30.75
C ASN A 5 -26.70 -3.82 -29.37
N PRO A 6 -26.31 -4.93 -28.69
CA PRO A 6 -25.75 -4.87 -27.34
C PRO A 6 -24.46 -4.04 -27.24
N GLU A 7 -23.72 -3.92 -28.34
CA GLU A 7 -22.51 -3.10 -28.42
C GLU A 7 -22.80 -1.60 -28.35
N GLN A 8 -23.85 -1.14 -29.06
CA GLN A 8 -24.27 0.26 -29.02
C GLN A 8 -24.86 0.66 -27.66
N THR A 9 -25.59 -0.24 -27.02
CA THR A 9 -26.15 0.01 -25.68
C THR A 9 -25.05 0.10 -24.65
N GLY A 10 -24.02 -0.74 -24.72
CA GLY A 10 -22.85 -0.70 -23.86
C GLY A 10 -22.03 0.59 -24.00
N GLN A 11 -21.82 1.06 -25.25
CA GLN A 11 -21.14 2.32 -25.53
C GLN A 11 -21.95 3.54 -25.07
N GLN A 12 -23.28 3.54 -25.25
CA GLN A 12 -24.15 4.60 -24.76
C GLN A 12 -24.17 4.68 -23.21
N LEU A 13 -24.09 3.55 -22.51
CA LEU A 13 -23.99 3.50 -21.05
C LEU A 13 -22.67 4.03 -20.56
N LEU A 14 -21.56 3.76 -21.26
CA LEU A 14 -20.23 4.27 -20.93
C LEU A 14 -20.08 5.78 -21.16
N THR A 15 -20.87 6.37 -22.05
CA THR A 15 -20.88 7.83 -22.32
C THR A 15 -21.75 8.63 -21.34
N ARG A 16 -22.54 7.98 -20.51
CA ARG A 16 -23.27 8.66 -19.43
C ARG A 16 -22.30 9.08 -18.34
N GLY A 17 -22.34 10.36 -17.97
CA GLY A 17 -21.43 10.95 -16.98
C GLY A 17 -21.46 10.26 -15.61
N ASP A 18 -22.60 9.71 -15.20
CA ASP A 18 -22.76 8.96 -13.95
C ASP A 18 -22.00 7.62 -13.97
N ILE A 19 -21.99 6.90 -15.08
CA ILE A 19 -21.26 5.62 -15.23
C ILE A 19 -19.76 5.87 -15.37
N ALA A 20 -19.37 6.86 -16.17
CA ALA A 20 -17.97 7.28 -16.29
C ALA A 20 -17.40 7.71 -14.93
N GLY A 21 -18.20 8.45 -14.14
CA GLY A 21 -17.83 8.84 -12.79
C GLY A 21 -17.60 7.64 -11.85
N ARG A 22 -18.50 6.65 -11.87
CA ARG A 22 -18.37 5.42 -11.06
C ARG A 22 -17.18 4.57 -11.46
N VAL A 23 -16.92 4.45 -12.76
CA VAL A 23 -15.75 3.72 -13.26
C VAL A 23 -14.46 4.40 -12.83
N LYS A 24 -14.39 5.72 -12.88
CA LYS A 24 -13.24 6.49 -12.40
C LYS A 24 -13.05 6.30 -10.91
N GLU A 25 -14.09 6.43 -10.10
CA GLU A 25 -14.05 6.23 -8.65
C GLU A 25 -13.58 4.82 -8.28
N TYR A 26 -14.09 3.80 -8.97
CA TYR A 26 -13.64 2.42 -8.78
C TYR A 26 -12.15 2.24 -9.09
N ARG A 27 -11.67 2.83 -10.17
CA ARG A 27 -10.25 2.79 -10.55
C ARG A 27 -9.38 3.50 -9.52
N ASP A 28 -9.78 4.68 -9.07
CA ASP A 28 -9.04 5.47 -8.10
C ASP A 28 -8.97 4.74 -6.75
N THR A 29 -10.07 4.14 -6.31
CA THR A 29 -10.10 3.30 -5.10
C THR A 29 -9.17 2.11 -5.25
N ARG A 30 -9.22 1.41 -6.38
CA ARG A 30 -8.36 0.24 -6.63
C ARG A 30 -6.87 0.59 -6.64
N VAL A 31 -6.50 1.72 -7.23
CA VAL A 31 -5.11 2.21 -7.22
C VAL A 31 -4.65 2.52 -5.78
N ASN A 32 -5.50 3.14 -4.98
CA ASN A 32 -5.19 3.43 -3.58
C ASN A 32 -5.04 2.14 -2.76
N ASP A 33 -5.90 1.15 -2.96
CA ASP A 33 -5.80 -0.16 -2.30
C ASP A 33 -4.48 -0.86 -2.64
N LEU A 34 -4.10 -0.87 -3.91
CA LEU A 34 -2.83 -1.47 -4.35
C LEU A 34 -1.62 -0.73 -3.77
N ARG A 35 -1.68 0.60 -3.67
CA ARG A 35 -0.64 1.39 -3.04
C ARG A 35 -0.50 1.05 -1.55
N LEU A 36 -1.61 0.94 -0.84
CA LEU A 36 -1.62 0.53 0.57
C LEU A 36 -1.03 -0.87 0.75
N MET A 37 -1.44 -1.83 -0.09
CA MET A 37 -0.90 -3.19 -0.05
C MET A 37 0.61 -3.22 -0.32
N ALA A 38 1.11 -2.39 -1.23
CA ALA A 38 2.54 -2.26 -1.49
C ALA A 38 3.30 -1.71 -0.27
N LEU A 39 2.75 -0.69 0.40
CA LEU A 39 3.34 -0.15 1.63
C LEU A 39 3.40 -1.17 2.76
N LEU A 40 2.32 -1.94 2.97
CA LEU A 40 2.30 -3.04 3.94
C LEU A 40 3.33 -4.13 3.59
N GLY A 41 3.53 -4.40 2.31
CA GLY A 41 4.57 -5.29 1.83
C GLY A 41 5.98 -4.78 2.16
N TYR A 42 6.25 -3.51 1.92
CA TYR A 42 7.53 -2.89 2.31
C TYR A 42 7.75 -2.88 3.82
N GLU A 43 6.69 -2.64 4.61
CA GLU A 43 6.76 -2.72 6.06
C GLU A 43 7.15 -4.12 6.54
N ARG A 44 6.55 -5.17 5.96
CA ARG A 44 6.95 -6.56 6.25
C ARG A 44 8.41 -6.84 5.90
N LEU A 45 8.89 -6.35 4.76
CA LEU A 45 10.29 -6.49 4.35
C LEU A 45 11.24 -5.73 5.29
N ALA A 46 10.85 -4.54 5.71
CA ALA A 46 11.68 -3.67 6.55
C ALA A 46 11.79 -4.18 7.99
N PHE A 47 10.69 -4.65 8.56
CA PHE A 47 10.57 -4.95 10.00
C PHE A 47 10.22 -6.40 10.33
N GLY A 48 9.98 -7.24 9.33
CA GLY A 48 9.61 -8.64 9.52
C GLY A 48 10.70 -9.48 10.17
N SER A 49 10.31 -10.60 10.78
CA SER A 49 11.22 -11.58 11.38
C SER A 49 11.76 -12.54 10.33
N ILE A 50 13.01 -12.91 10.44
CA ILE A 50 13.65 -13.95 9.61
C ILE A 50 13.65 -15.32 10.26
N ALA A 51 13.01 -15.47 11.43
CA ALA A 51 13.07 -16.71 12.22
C ALA A 51 12.62 -17.95 11.45
N ASP A 52 11.50 -17.85 10.72
CA ASP A 52 10.98 -18.96 9.91
C ASP A 52 11.91 -19.31 8.73
N CYS A 53 12.53 -18.29 8.15
CA CYS A 53 13.50 -18.48 7.08
C CYS A 53 14.76 -19.22 7.57
N ILE A 54 15.23 -18.90 8.78
CA ILE A 54 16.35 -19.60 9.42
C ILE A 54 15.95 -21.03 9.78
N GLN A 55 14.75 -21.22 10.31
CA GLN A 55 14.22 -22.55 10.59
C GLN A 55 14.18 -23.42 9.34
N LEU A 56 13.82 -22.86 8.18
CA LEU A 56 13.82 -23.55 6.89
C LEU A 56 15.19 -24.12 6.53
N LEU A 57 16.28 -23.42 6.84
CA LEU A 57 17.65 -23.89 6.58
C LEU A 57 18.00 -25.18 7.32
N TYR A 58 17.42 -25.39 8.49
CA TYR A 58 17.69 -26.56 9.35
C TYR A 58 16.68 -27.70 9.16
N MET A 59 15.70 -27.52 8.28
CA MET A 59 14.72 -28.56 7.96
C MET A 59 15.26 -29.50 6.87
N GLU A 60 15.41 -30.79 7.20
CA GLU A 60 15.85 -31.78 6.22
C GLU A 60 14.80 -32.07 5.14
N THR A 61 13.56 -32.23 5.54
CA THR A 61 12.42 -32.49 4.65
C THR A 61 11.22 -31.63 5.01
N PRO A 62 11.14 -30.41 4.46
CA PRO A 62 9.99 -29.56 4.69
C PRO A 62 8.72 -30.12 4.03
N THR A 63 7.65 -30.27 4.81
CA THR A 63 6.34 -30.60 4.28
C THR A 63 5.61 -29.36 3.78
N LEU A 64 4.73 -29.51 2.80
CA LEU A 64 3.96 -28.38 2.26
C LEU A 64 3.17 -27.67 3.37
N GLN A 65 2.53 -28.44 4.24
CA GLN A 65 1.76 -27.88 5.37
C GLN A 65 2.62 -27.03 6.32
N ARG A 66 3.88 -27.39 6.54
CA ARG A 66 4.81 -26.60 7.34
C ARG A 66 5.23 -25.31 6.61
N LEU A 67 5.52 -25.42 5.32
CA LEU A 67 5.90 -24.28 4.49
C LEU A 67 4.79 -23.23 4.43
N GLU A 68 3.53 -23.65 4.31
CA GLU A 68 2.36 -22.76 4.30
C GLU A 68 2.16 -22.03 5.64
N ALA A 69 2.60 -22.61 6.75
CA ALA A 69 2.51 -22.01 8.08
C ALA A 69 3.67 -21.04 8.39
N MET A 70 4.72 -21.00 7.57
CA MET A 70 5.91 -20.16 7.77
C MET A 70 5.79 -18.82 7.05
N ASP A 71 6.33 -17.79 7.65
CA ASP A 71 6.49 -16.49 6.99
C ASP A 71 7.79 -16.46 6.17
N LEU A 72 7.67 -16.75 4.89
CA LEU A 72 8.77 -16.78 3.94
C LEU A 72 8.80 -15.55 3.01
N PHE A 73 8.01 -14.53 3.32
CA PHE A 73 7.84 -13.34 2.48
C PHE A 73 9.15 -12.58 2.20
N MET A 74 10.11 -12.65 3.11
CA MET A 74 11.38 -11.95 2.99
C MET A 74 12.38 -12.61 2.05
N ILE A 75 12.11 -13.82 1.60
CA ILE A 75 13.02 -14.58 0.74
C ILE A 75 12.89 -14.10 -0.71
N SER A 76 14.00 -13.68 -1.30
CA SER A 76 14.07 -13.32 -2.71
C SER A 76 14.48 -14.49 -3.61
N GLU A 77 15.35 -15.36 -3.11
CA GLU A 77 15.87 -16.50 -3.86
C GLU A 77 16.26 -17.65 -2.94
N ILE A 78 15.96 -18.87 -3.36
CA ILE A 78 16.44 -20.10 -2.71
C ILE A 78 17.22 -20.92 -3.74
N LYS A 79 18.44 -21.34 -3.36
CA LYS A 79 19.27 -22.28 -4.13
C LYS A 79 19.51 -23.53 -3.29
N LYS A 80 19.21 -24.69 -3.86
CA LYS A 80 19.51 -25.98 -3.25
C LYS A 80 20.24 -26.87 -4.26
N PRO A 81 21.58 -26.78 -4.33
CA PRO A 81 22.37 -27.65 -5.18
C PRO A 81 22.25 -29.10 -4.68
N LYS A 82 22.45 -30.07 -5.59
CA LYS A 82 22.32 -31.51 -5.28
C LYS A 82 23.27 -31.99 -4.17
N ASP A 83 24.47 -31.40 -4.12
CA ASP A 83 25.56 -31.83 -3.22
C ASP A 83 26.01 -30.69 -2.29
N GLY A 84 25.21 -29.66 -2.11
CA GLY A 84 25.55 -28.46 -1.32
C GLY A 84 24.50 -28.07 -0.30
N ALA A 85 24.89 -27.14 0.58
CA ALA A 85 23.99 -26.55 1.53
C ALA A 85 22.97 -25.63 0.85
N MET A 86 21.78 -25.53 1.43
CA MET A 86 20.76 -24.58 0.99
C MET A 86 21.25 -23.15 1.20
N GLU A 87 21.12 -22.32 0.20
CA GLU A 87 21.38 -20.88 0.26
C GLU A 87 20.08 -20.11 0.15
N ILE A 88 19.87 -19.17 1.05
CA ILE A 88 18.71 -18.27 1.05
C ILE A 88 19.20 -16.86 0.90
N LYS A 89 18.63 -16.12 -0.07
CA LYS A 89 18.82 -14.67 -0.21
C LYS A 89 17.55 -13.96 0.21
N PHE A 90 17.72 -12.85 0.87
CA PHE A 90 16.64 -11.97 1.31
C PHE A 90 16.51 -10.75 0.40
N PHE A 91 15.32 -10.17 0.37
CA PHE A 91 15.16 -8.83 -0.21
C PHE A 91 15.96 -7.79 0.58
N ASP A 92 16.37 -6.75 -0.09
CA ASP A 92 17.13 -5.65 0.51
C ASP A 92 16.24 -4.85 1.48
N ARG A 93 16.49 -5.03 2.77
CA ARG A 93 15.78 -4.34 3.85
C ARG A 93 15.99 -2.84 3.82
N ILE A 94 17.18 -2.37 3.44
CA ILE A 94 17.50 -0.95 3.35
C ILE A 94 16.64 -0.29 2.25
N LYS A 95 16.51 -0.94 1.10
CA LYS A 95 15.59 -0.49 0.03
C LYS A 95 14.13 -0.41 0.49
N ALA A 96 13.67 -1.38 1.26
CA ALA A 96 12.33 -1.35 1.81
C ALA A 96 12.11 -0.16 2.76
N LEU A 97 13.09 0.13 3.61
CA LEU A 97 13.07 1.30 4.50
C LEU A 97 13.08 2.62 3.72
N GLU A 98 13.89 2.73 2.67
CA GLU A 98 13.93 3.89 1.78
C GLU A 98 12.56 4.14 1.13
N LYS A 99 11.92 3.09 0.62
CA LYS A 99 10.58 3.19 0.00
C LYS A 99 9.49 3.62 0.98
N LEU A 100 9.56 3.16 2.22
CA LEU A 100 8.65 3.61 3.27
C LEU A 100 8.87 5.08 3.62
N SER A 101 10.11 5.52 3.71
CA SER A 101 10.46 6.92 3.96
C SER A 101 9.97 7.85 2.85
N GLU A 102 10.22 7.51 1.59
CA GLU A 102 9.72 8.24 0.42
C GLU A 102 8.19 8.38 0.43
N ALA A 103 7.47 7.31 0.77
CA ALA A 103 6.03 7.32 0.84
C ALA A 103 5.48 8.22 1.97
N GLN A 104 6.23 8.34 3.07
CA GLN A 104 5.91 9.23 4.17
C GLN A 104 6.08 10.70 3.79
N GLU A 105 7.15 11.05 3.09
CA GLU A 105 7.41 12.40 2.57
C GLU A 105 6.32 12.84 1.59
N ASP A 106 5.94 12.00 0.64
CA ASP A 106 4.83 12.23 -0.29
C ASP A 106 3.49 12.53 0.42
N THR A 107 3.24 11.85 1.52
CA THR A 107 2.02 12.06 2.31
C THR A 107 2.08 13.37 3.08
N HIS A 108 3.24 13.72 3.60
CA HIS A 108 3.45 14.97 4.34
C HIS A 108 3.34 16.19 3.41
N GLU A 109 3.91 16.16 2.23
CA GLU A 109 3.78 17.23 1.23
C GLU A 109 2.32 17.46 0.82
N LYS A 110 1.56 16.38 0.60
CA LYS A 110 0.14 16.48 0.23
C LYS A 110 -0.76 16.95 1.36
N SER A 111 -0.40 16.71 2.60
CA SER A 111 -1.14 17.15 3.79
C SER A 111 -0.77 18.57 4.26
N LEU A 112 0.37 19.09 3.83
CA LEU A 112 0.87 20.40 4.24
C LEU A 112 -0.12 21.56 4.01
N PRO A 113 -0.83 21.66 2.86
CA PRO A 113 -1.84 22.69 2.65
C PRO A 113 -3.01 22.61 3.63
N PHE A 114 -3.41 21.40 4.01
CA PHE A 114 -4.47 21.15 4.99
C PHE A 114 -4.06 21.61 6.40
N TYR A 115 -2.87 21.27 6.86
CA TYR A 115 -2.33 21.74 8.14
C TYR A 115 -2.17 23.26 8.20
N ARG A 116 -1.69 23.88 7.13
CA ARG A 116 -1.62 25.35 7.03
C ARG A 116 -3.00 26.00 7.09
N ALA A 117 -4.02 25.39 6.51
CA ALA A 117 -5.39 25.87 6.59
C ALA A 117 -5.96 25.77 8.01
N LEU A 118 -5.66 24.67 8.72
CA LEU A 118 -6.03 24.50 10.13
C LEU A 118 -5.35 25.53 11.05
N GLU A 119 -4.07 25.77 10.87
CA GLU A 119 -3.33 26.81 11.63
C GLU A 119 -3.93 28.19 11.43
N ARG A 120 -4.21 28.58 10.19
CA ARG A 120 -4.89 29.86 9.90
C ARG A 120 -6.26 29.99 10.55
N SER A 121 -7.03 28.90 10.56
CA SER A 121 -8.35 28.88 11.21
C SER A 121 -8.24 29.01 12.72
N ALA A 122 -7.25 28.38 13.34
CA ALA A 122 -6.98 28.50 14.77
C ALA A 122 -6.54 29.92 15.15
N ASP A 123 -5.69 30.56 14.34
CA ASP A 123 -5.24 31.94 14.56
C ASP A 123 -6.40 32.93 14.44
N MET A 124 -7.31 32.73 13.48
CA MET A 124 -8.51 33.59 13.33
C MET A 124 -9.44 33.47 14.55
N LEU A 125 -9.62 32.26 15.08
CA LEU A 125 -10.44 32.01 16.27
C LEU A 125 -9.82 32.62 17.54
N SER A 126 -8.50 32.52 17.69
CA SER A 126 -7.80 33.13 18.82
C SER A 126 -7.85 34.65 18.79
N ASN A 127 -7.76 35.28 17.60
CA ASN A 127 -7.87 36.73 17.46
C ASN A 127 -9.31 37.25 17.60
N SER A 128 -10.32 36.44 17.29
CA SER A 128 -11.72 36.85 17.45
C SER A 128 -12.22 36.77 18.91
N GLY A 129 -11.50 36.04 19.76
CA GLY A 129 -11.83 35.88 21.19
C GLY A 129 -11.33 37.04 22.08
N VAL A 130 -10.44 37.89 21.58
CA VAL A 130 -9.84 39.00 22.36
C VAL A 130 -10.70 40.25 22.38
N ASP A 131 -11.61 40.44 21.44
CA ASP A 131 -12.46 41.65 21.35
C ASP A 131 -13.74 41.63 22.21
N ASN A 132 -14.03 40.54 22.92
CA ASN A 132 -15.23 40.41 23.74
C ASN A 132 -15.04 40.72 25.24
N ASP A 133 -13.81 40.92 25.71
CA ASP A 133 -13.53 41.19 27.12
C ASP A 133 -13.20 42.69 27.40
N ALA A 134 -13.54 43.59 26.52
CA ALA A 134 -13.24 45.04 26.65
C ALA A 134 -14.46 45.89 27.02
N GLU A 135 -15.52 45.31 27.60
CA GLU A 135 -16.61 46.12 28.23
C GLU A 135 -16.67 45.92 29.75
#